data_3d62b2a046ec49e11a6bd8cdd3df96ce
#
_entry.id   3d62b2a046ec49e11a6bd8cdd3df96ce
#
_cell.length_a   1.000
_cell.length_b   1.000
_cell.length_c   1.000
_cell.angle_alpha   90.00
_cell.angle_beta   90.00
_cell.angle_gamma   90.00
#
_symmetry.space_group_name_H-M   'P 1'
#
loop_
_entity.id
_entity.type
_entity.pdbx_description
1 polymer ?
#
loop_
_entity_poly.entity_id
_entity_poly.type
_entity_poly.pdbx_seq_one_letter_code
_entity_poly.pdbx_strand_id
1 'polypeptide(L)'
;PILWKDTKPYTKRLKDARKKNDQECGVLIAKGKINNIELVCAAMNFNFIGGSMGTAEGEAIISGIQHSIDNSVPFVIFTSTGGARMMESGLSLMQMTRTVLAVNELKNKKLPYIVCMCSPTSGGVTASFAMLGDIHIAEPGAEIIFAGRRVIESTI
;
A
#
# COMPACT_ATOMS: atom_id res chain seq x y z
N PRO A 1 -22.61 4.33 -1.39
CA PRO A 1 -21.90 3.64 -2.47
C PRO A 1 -21.18 4.66 -3.35
N ILE A 2 -19.94 4.34 -3.77
CA ILE A 2 -19.19 5.20 -4.66
C ILE A 2 -19.76 5.05 -6.07
N LEU A 3 -20.32 6.12 -6.61
CA LEU A 3 -21.00 6.15 -7.92
C LEU A 3 -20.05 6.44 -9.10
N TRP A 4 -18.73 6.39 -8.87
CA TRP A 4 -17.76 6.67 -9.92
C TRP A 4 -17.81 5.63 -11.05
N LYS A 5 -17.74 6.12 -12.29
CA LYS A 5 -17.77 5.30 -13.51
C LYS A 5 -16.86 5.92 -14.57
N ASP A 6 -15.94 5.12 -15.11
CA ASP A 6 -15.26 5.36 -16.39
C ASP A 6 -15.87 4.47 -17.47
N THR A 7 -15.12 3.48 -17.96
CA THR A 7 -15.60 2.43 -18.88
C THR A 7 -16.50 1.42 -18.16
N LYS A 8 -16.34 1.25 -16.82
CA LYS A 8 -17.14 0.36 -15.96
C LYS A 8 -17.45 1.04 -14.63
N PRO A 9 -18.61 0.74 -14.00
CA PRO A 9 -18.88 1.18 -12.62
C PRO A 9 -17.81 0.63 -11.66
N TYR A 10 -17.37 1.44 -10.70
CA TYR A 10 -16.36 1.05 -9.72
C TYR A 10 -16.74 -0.20 -8.92
N THR A 11 -18.01 -0.31 -8.52
CA THR A 11 -18.52 -1.50 -7.82
C THR A 11 -18.33 -2.80 -8.61
N LYS A 12 -18.53 -2.75 -9.93
CA LYS A 12 -18.28 -3.90 -10.82
C LYS A 12 -16.79 -4.18 -10.93
N ARG A 13 -15.96 -3.14 -11.09
CA ARG A 13 -14.49 -3.27 -11.16
C ARG A 13 -13.94 -3.92 -9.89
N LEU A 14 -14.43 -3.51 -8.72
CA LEU A 14 -14.03 -4.07 -7.44
C LEU A 14 -14.44 -5.55 -7.31
N LYS A 15 -15.68 -5.89 -7.69
CA LYS A 15 -16.16 -7.28 -7.70
C LYS A 15 -15.33 -8.17 -8.63
N ASP A 16 -15.00 -7.68 -9.82
CA ASP A 16 -14.18 -8.41 -10.79
C ASP A 16 -12.75 -8.63 -10.24
N ALA A 17 -12.16 -7.60 -9.59
CA ALA A 17 -10.84 -7.69 -8.98
C ALA A 17 -10.80 -8.70 -7.83
N ARG A 18 -11.79 -8.68 -6.93
CA ARG A 18 -11.92 -9.65 -5.84
C ARG A 18 -12.00 -11.08 -6.36
N LYS A 19 -12.87 -11.33 -7.33
CA LYS A 19 -13.01 -12.65 -7.94
C LYS A 19 -11.74 -13.13 -8.64
N LYS A 20 -11.05 -12.22 -9.36
CA LYS A 20 -9.84 -12.57 -10.12
C LYS A 20 -8.66 -12.93 -9.23
N ASN A 21 -8.51 -12.23 -8.09
CA ASN A 21 -7.36 -12.35 -7.21
C ASN A 21 -7.62 -13.25 -5.99
N ASP A 22 -8.87 -13.68 -5.78
CA ASP A 22 -9.31 -14.37 -4.56
C ASP A 22 -8.94 -13.59 -3.28
N GLN A 23 -9.17 -12.27 -3.32
CA GLN A 23 -8.79 -11.32 -2.27
C GLN A 23 -9.87 -10.26 -2.09
N GLU A 24 -10.14 -9.85 -0.86
CA GLU A 24 -11.10 -8.80 -0.54
C GLU A 24 -10.57 -7.39 -0.83
N CYS A 25 -9.24 -7.19 -0.70
CA CYS A 25 -8.56 -5.94 -1.04
C CYS A 25 -7.16 -6.20 -1.61
N GLY A 26 -6.51 -5.15 -2.10
CA GLY A 26 -5.20 -5.23 -2.74
C GLY A 26 -4.01 -5.35 -1.79
N VAL A 27 -4.23 -5.59 -0.49
CA VAL A 27 -3.17 -5.77 0.51
C VAL A 27 -3.42 -7.05 1.29
N LEU A 28 -2.38 -7.86 1.41
CA LEU A 28 -2.35 -9.03 2.28
C LEU A 28 -1.52 -8.72 3.53
N ILE A 29 -2.03 -9.10 4.69
CA ILE A 29 -1.31 -9.00 5.96
C ILE A 29 -1.06 -10.42 6.47
N ALA A 30 0.16 -10.68 6.89
CA ALA A 30 0.56 -11.95 7.50
C ALA A 30 1.46 -11.73 8.72
N LYS A 31 1.35 -12.58 9.72
CA LYS A 31 2.31 -12.70 10.81
C LYS A 31 3.13 -13.97 10.60
N GLY A 32 4.42 -13.89 10.82
CA GLY A 32 5.32 -15.02 10.63
C GLY A 32 6.69 -14.82 11.27
N LYS A 33 7.62 -15.67 10.89
CA LYS A 33 9.02 -15.61 11.36
C LYS A 33 9.98 -15.66 10.18
N ILE A 34 11.01 -14.82 10.24
CA ILE A 34 12.19 -14.91 9.37
C ILE A 34 13.40 -15.11 10.28
N ASN A 35 14.16 -16.20 10.09
CA ASN A 35 15.30 -16.54 10.95
C ASN A 35 14.98 -16.45 12.46
N ASN A 36 13.84 -17.01 12.87
CA ASN A 36 13.33 -16.97 14.24
C ASN A 36 12.91 -15.58 14.78
N ILE A 37 12.99 -14.53 13.99
CA ILE A 37 12.50 -13.19 14.34
C ILE A 37 11.04 -13.09 13.92
N GLU A 38 10.15 -12.89 14.89
CA GLU A 38 8.73 -12.62 14.60
C GLU A 38 8.56 -11.24 13.94
N LEU A 39 7.66 -11.16 12.98
CA LEU A 39 7.32 -9.92 12.30
C LEU A 39 5.89 -9.95 11.75
N VAL A 40 5.36 -8.78 11.48
CA VAL A 40 4.17 -8.60 10.64
C VAL A 40 4.61 -8.14 9.26
N CYS A 41 4.07 -8.77 8.23
CA CYS A 41 4.36 -8.46 6.83
C CYS A 41 3.08 -8.02 6.12
N ALA A 42 3.20 -6.98 5.31
CA ALA A 42 2.19 -6.54 4.36
C ALA A 42 2.71 -6.70 2.93
N ALA A 43 1.86 -7.12 2.00
CA ALA A 43 2.20 -7.19 0.58
C ALA A 43 1.09 -6.58 -0.27
N MET A 44 1.44 -5.62 -1.12
CA MET A 44 0.52 -5.01 -2.08
C MET A 44 0.48 -5.83 -3.36
N ASN A 45 -0.73 -6.13 -3.82
CA ASN A 45 -0.95 -6.88 -5.05
C ASN A 45 -1.25 -5.95 -6.22
N PHE A 46 -0.30 -5.80 -7.14
CA PHE A 46 -0.47 -4.96 -8.33
C PHE A 46 -1.62 -5.42 -9.25
N ASN A 47 -1.92 -6.72 -9.26
CA ASN A 47 -3.04 -7.25 -10.06
C ASN A 47 -4.41 -6.83 -9.52
N PHE A 48 -4.47 -6.36 -8.26
CA PHE A 48 -5.70 -5.81 -7.68
C PHE A 48 -5.82 -4.32 -7.98
N ILE A 49 -6.46 -3.98 -9.08
CA ILE A 49 -6.70 -2.61 -9.56
C ILE A 49 -5.39 -1.78 -9.61
N GLY A 50 -4.31 -2.36 -10.21
CA GLY A 50 -3.01 -1.69 -10.31
C GLY A 50 -2.32 -1.45 -8.96
N GLY A 51 -2.61 -2.26 -7.94
CA GLY A 51 -2.08 -2.08 -6.59
C GLY A 51 -2.50 -0.75 -5.94
N SER A 52 -3.49 -0.06 -6.49
CA SER A 52 -3.89 1.27 -6.02
C SER A 52 -4.45 1.24 -4.61
N MET A 53 -4.01 2.19 -3.78
CA MET A 53 -4.43 2.33 -2.39
C MET A 53 -5.80 3.00 -2.31
N GLY A 54 -6.83 2.25 -1.97
CA GLY A 54 -8.16 2.72 -1.57
C GLY A 54 -8.35 2.60 -0.07
N THR A 55 -9.59 2.82 0.37
CA THR A 55 -9.95 2.79 1.80
C THR A 55 -9.65 1.44 2.45
N ALA A 56 -9.97 0.34 1.78
CA ALA A 56 -9.74 -1.01 2.31
C ALA A 56 -8.24 -1.34 2.43
N GLU A 57 -7.44 -0.92 1.47
CA GLU A 57 -6.00 -1.10 1.49
C GLU A 57 -5.34 -0.26 2.59
N GLY A 58 -5.76 0.99 2.76
CA GLY A 58 -5.30 1.84 3.85
C GLY A 58 -5.62 1.25 5.22
N GLU A 59 -6.84 0.75 5.40
CA GLU A 59 -7.27 0.09 6.64
C GLU A 59 -6.46 -1.18 6.92
N ALA A 60 -6.22 -2.01 5.90
CA ALA A 60 -5.42 -3.22 6.05
C ALA A 60 -3.98 -2.90 6.50
N ILE A 61 -3.34 -1.88 5.91
CA ILE A 61 -1.99 -1.44 6.31
C ILE A 61 -1.99 -0.96 7.76
N ILE A 62 -2.95 -0.12 8.16
CA ILE A 62 -3.08 0.39 9.52
C ILE A 62 -3.28 -0.75 10.51
N SER A 63 -4.17 -1.71 10.18
CA SER A 63 -4.41 -2.89 11.01
C SER A 63 -3.14 -3.76 11.15
N GLY A 64 -2.37 -3.93 10.08
CA GLY A 64 -1.08 -4.64 10.13
C GLY A 64 -0.07 -3.94 11.03
N ILE A 65 0.03 -2.61 10.94
CA ILE A 65 0.90 -1.80 11.80
C ILE A 65 0.44 -1.90 13.27
N GLN A 66 -0.86 -1.80 13.54
CA GLN A 66 -1.40 -1.94 14.90
C GLN A 66 -1.07 -3.32 15.48
N HIS A 67 -1.23 -4.37 14.66
CA HIS A 67 -0.86 -5.72 15.09
C HIS A 67 0.64 -5.87 15.40
N SER A 68 1.49 -5.19 14.66
CA SER A 68 2.94 -5.09 14.92
C SER A 68 3.21 -4.41 16.27
N ILE A 69 2.52 -3.31 16.56
CA ILE A 69 2.62 -2.57 17.83
C ILE A 69 2.17 -3.44 19.01
N ASP A 70 1.01 -4.09 18.89
CA ASP A 70 0.42 -4.90 19.96
C ASP A 70 1.29 -6.11 20.33
N ASN A 71 2.05 -6.65 19.36
CA ASN A 71 2.94 -7.77 19.57
C ASN A 71 4.41 -7.36 19.76
N SER A 72 4.73 -6.06 19.72
CA SER A 72 6.10 -5.53 19.82
C SER A 72 7.07 -6.17 18.83
N VAL A 73 6.65 -6.30 17.55
CA VAL A 73 7.44 -6.92 16.47
C VAL A 73 7.64 -5.93 15.31
N PRO A 74 8.68 -6.10 14.47
CA PRO A 74 8.88 -5.29 13.26
C PRO A 74 7.70 -5.36 12.28
N PHE A 75 7.51 -4.27 11.53
CA PHE A 75 6.60 -4.24 10.39
C PHE A 75 7.39 -4.15 9.08
N VAL A 76 7.10 -5.06 8.16
CA VAL A 76 7.72 -5.12 6.83
C VAL A 76 6.63 -4.96 5.78
N ILE A 77 6.81 -4.07 4.80
CA ILE A 77 5.85 -3.93 3.71
C ILE A 77 6.53 -4.05 2.35
N PHE A 78 5.95 -4.88 1.49
CA PHE A 78 6.29 -4.97 0.07
C PHE A 78 5.30 -4.10 -0.71
N THR A 79 5.79 -3.06 -1.37
CA THR A 79 4.96 -2.15 -2.15
C THR A 79 5.03 -2.49 -3.63
N SER A 80 3.86 -2.51 -4.30
CA SER A 80 3.74 -2.59 -5.75
C SER A 80 2.43 -1.91 -6.14
N THR A 81 2.51 -0.67 -6.67
CA THR A 81 1.34 0.21 -6.71
C THR A 81 1.46 1.34 -7.74
N GLY A 82 0.33 1.66 -8.36
CA GLY A 82 0.14 2.87 -9.15
C GLY A 82 -0.25 4.12 -8.33
N GLY A 83 -0.28 4.04 -6.99
CA GLY A 83 -0.59 5.16 -6.10
C GLY A 83 -2.00 5.16 -5.51
N ALA A 84 -2.56 6.33 -5.21
CA ALA A 84 -3.90 6.47 -4.65
C ALA A 84 -4.99 6.08 -5.67
N ARG A 85 -6.02 5.37 -5.22
CA ARG A 85 -7.13 4.90 -6.06
C ARG A 85 -8.04 6.04 -6.48
N MET A 86 -7.95 6.46 -7.74
CA MET A 86 -8.74 7.59 -8.28
C MET A 86 -10.26 7.40 -8.13
N MET A 87 -10.75 6.17 -8.26
CA MET A 87 -12.17 5.85 -8.17
C MET A 87 -12.78 6.12 -6.78
N GLU A 88 -11.97 6.19 -5.74
CA GLU A 88 -12.38 6.55 -4.39
C GLU A 88 -12.15 8.02 -4.04
N SER A 89 -11.58 8.80 -4.99
CA SER A 89 -11.41 10.24 -4.89
C SER A 89 -10.76 10.67 -3.55
N GLY A 90 -11.35 11.63 -2.84
CA GLY A 90 -10.86 12.13 -1.55
C GLY A 90 -10.67 11.06 -0.47
N LEU A 91 -11.44 9.96 -0.50
CA LEU A 91 -11.29 8.87 0.46
C LEU A 91 -9.95 8.14 0.32
N SER A 92 -9.47 7.96 -0.90
CA SER A 92 -8.14 7.36 -1.13
C SER A 92 -7.00 8.31 -0.72
N LEU A 93 -7.15 9.61 -0.93
CA LEU A 93 -6.17 10.60 -0.48
C LEU A 93 -6.07 10.66 1.05
N MET A 94 -7.18 10.53 1.76
CA MET A 94 -7.19 10.47 3.23
C MET A 94 -6.41 9.27 3.78
N GLN A 95 -6.28 8.18 3.01
CA GLN A 95 -5.49 7.03 3.43
C GLN A 95 -3.99 7.35 3.53
N MET A 96 -3.48 8.31 2.74
CA MET A 96 -2.09 8.75 2.84
C MET A 96 -1.81 9.28 4.25
N THR A 97 -2.63 10.20 4.74
CA THR A 97 -2.49 10.76 6.10
C THR A 97 -2.66 9.68 7.17
N ARG A 98 -3.67 8.81 7.05
CA ARG A 98 -3.96 7.76 8.02
C ARG A 98 -2.80 6.77 8.16
N THR A 99 -2.23 6.33 7.05
CA THR A 99 -1.08 5.40 7.05
C THR A 99 0.17 6.06 7.60
N VAL A 100 0.42 7.34 7.31
CA VAL A 100 1.54 8.13 7.89
C VAL A 100 1.41 8.21 9.42
N LEU A 101 0.20 8.47 9.94
CA LEU A 101 -0.03 8.50 11.39
C LEU A 101 0.25 7.13 12.03
N ALA A 102 -0.21 6.04 11.42
CA ALA A 102 0.06 4.69 11.92
C ALA A 102 1.57 4.36 11.93
N VAL A 103 2.31 4.73 10.88
CA VAL A 103 3.78 4.58 10.85
C VAL A 103 4.44 5.40 11.96
N ASN A 104 3.95 6.62 12.21
CA ASN A 104 4.48 7.45 13.31
C ASN A 104 4.26 6.80 14.69
N GLU A 105 3.10 6.18 14.91
CA GLU A 105 2.84 5.42 16.14
C GLU A 105 3.79 4.23 16.30
N LEU A 106 4.04 3.48 15.21
CA LEU A 106 5.01 2.39 15.19
C LEU A 106 6.42 2.88 15.58
N LYS A 107 6.86 4.00 15.00
CA LYS A 107 8.17 4.62 15.30
C LYS A 107 8.26 5.11 16.74
N ASN A 108 7.19 5.66 17.29
CA ASN A 108 7.14 6.06 18.69
C ASN A 108 7.31 4.87 19.65
N LYS A 109 6.93 3.66 19.21
CA LYS A 109 7.20 2.41 19.94
C LYS A 109 8.61 1.86 19.69
N LYS A 110 9.43 2.54 18.87
CA LYS A 110 10.80 2.13 18.48
C LYS A 110 10.83 0.75 17.81
N LEU A 111 9.78 0.40 17.08
CA LEU A 111 9.71 -0.83 16.33
C LEU A 111 10.22 -0.60 14.89
N PRO A 112 11.06 -1.48 14.35
CA PRO A 112 11.58 -1.34 13.00
C PRO A 112 10.49 -1.34 11.95
N TYR A 113 10.56 -0.38 11.02
CA TYR A 113 9.73 -0.28 9.84
C TYR A 113 10.58 -0.46 8.58
N ILE A 114 10.37 -1.55 7.85
CA ILE A 114 11.14 -1.90 6.66
C ILE A 114 10.23 -1.85 5.44
N VAL A 115 10.64 -1.13 4.40
CA VAL A 115 9.91 -1.01 3.14
C VAL A 115 10.69 -1.66 2.02
N CYS A 116 10.11 -2.68 1.39
CA CYS A 116 10.63 -3.34 0.20
C CYS A 116 9.86 -2.83 -1.02
N MET A 117 10.49 -1.98 -1.81
CA MET A 117 9.87 -1.34 -2.97
C MET A 117 10.04 -2.21 -4.22
N CYS A 118 8.93 -2.81 -4.66
CA CYS A 118 8.85 -3.54 -5.92
C CYS A 118 8.38 -2.63 -7.06
N SER A 119 8.58 -3.04 -8.29
CA SER A 119 8.17 -2.25 -9.45
C SER A 119 6.69 -2.49 -9.82
N PRO A 120 5.91 -1.41 -10.10
CA PRO A 120 6.19 -0.02 -9.78
C PRO A 120 5.80 0.33 -8.35
N THR A 121 6.46 1.31 -7.74
CA THR A 121 5.99 1.96 -6.51
C THR A 121 5.87 3.45 -6.79
N SER A 122 4.65 3.98 -6.82
CA SER A 122 4.42 5.34 -7.35
C SER A 122 3.31 6.12 -6.64
N GLY A 123 3.21 7.39 -6.97
CA GLY A 123 2.11 8.29 -6.63
C GLY A 123 1.96 8.54 -5.13
N GLY A 124 0.71 8.49 -4.66
CA GLY A 124 0.36 8.75 -3.26
C GLY A 124 0.99 7.77 -2.27
N VAL A 125 1.36 6.57 -2.70
CA VAL A 125 2.04 5.60 -1.83
C VAL A 125 3.50 6.00 -1.60
N THR A 126 4.23 6.39 -2.65
CA THR A 126 5.58 6.97 -2.52
C THR A 126 5.55 8.25 -1.68
N ALA A 127 4.57 9.12 -1.91
CA ALA A 127 4.41 10.38 -1.16
C ALA A 127 3.89 10.20 0.28
N SER A 128 3.73 8.97 0.76
CA SER A 128 3.25 8.70 2.11
C SER A 128 4.09 7.60 2.80
N PHE A 129 3.48 6.53 3.21
CA PHE A 129 4.10 5.51 4.05
C PHE A 129 5.32 4.81 3.43
N ALA A 130 5.37 4.66 2.09
CA ALA A 130 6.48 3.93 1.47
C ALA A 130 7.84 4.61 1.62
N MET A 131 7.88 5.94 1.76
CA MET A 131 9.15 6.68 1.97
C MET A 131 9.46 6.96 3.44
N LEU A 132 8.72 6.35 4.36
CA LEU A 132 8.93 6.53 5.80
C LEU A 132 9.62 5.35 6.49
N GLY A 133 10.14 4.38 5.74
CA GLY A 133 10.88 3.25 6.30
C GLY A 133 12.12 3.68 7.07
N ASP A 134 12.48 2.95 8.11
CA ASP A 134 13.80 3.05 8.73
C ASP A 134 14.86 2.41 7.82
N ILE A 135 14.46 1.38 7.07
CA ILE A 135 15.25 0.72 6.04
C ILE A 135 14.41 0.63 4.76
N HIS A 136 15.02 1.04 3.65
CA HIS A 136 14.45 0.89 2.32
C HIS A 136 15.25 -0.11 1.52
N ILE A 137 14.58 -1.10 0.96
CA ILE A 137 15.11 -2.09 0.04
C ILE A 137 14.37 -1.90 -1.27
N ALA A 138 15.06 -1.85 -2.39
CA ALA A 138 14.44 -1.75 -3.70
C ALA A 138 14.81 -2.96 -4.55
N GLU A 139 13.82 -3.47 -5.28
CA GLU A 139 14.06 -4.46 -6.32
C GLU A 139 14.96 -3.86 -7.42
N PRO A 140 15.99 -4.55 -7.90
CA PRO A 140 16.86 -4.03 -8.96
C PRO A 140 16.05 -3.62 -10.20
N GLY A 141 16.19 -2.36 -10.63
CA GLY A 141 15.45 -1.82 -11.77
C GLY A 141 14.02 -1.42 -11.47
N ALA A 142 13.60 -1.43 -10.20
CA ALA A 142 12.25 -1.00 -9.82
C ALA A 142 11.99 0.47 -10.20
N GLU A 143 10.81 0.72 -10.74
CA GLU A 143 10.32 2.07 -11.01
C GLU A 143 9.74 2.66 -9.72
N ILE A 144 10.52 3.54 -9.07
CA ILE A 144 10.14 4.23 -7.83
C ILE A 144 10.03 5.71 -8.14
N ILE A 145 8.81 6.21 -8.27
CA ILE A 145 8.51 7.54 -8.80
C ILE A 145 7.31 8.17 -8.08
N PHE A 146 7.16 9.48 -8.18
CA PHE A 146 5.92 10.14 -7.79
C PHE A 146 4.95 10.20 -8.98
N ALA A 147 5.32 10.89 -10.05
CA ALA A 147 4.50 10.96 -11.27
C ALA A 147 4.87 9.80 -12.20
N GLY A 148 3.89 8.99 -12.59
CA GLY A 148 4.11 7.90 -13.55
C GLY A 148 4.62 8.44 -14.88
N ARG A 149 5.49 7.67 -15.56
CA ARG A 149 6.11 8.01 -16.86
C ARG A 149 5.06 8.56 -17.85
N ARG A 150 3.91 7.91 -17.94
CA ARG A 150 2.79 8.28 -18.81
C ARG A 150 2.22 9.67 -18.51
N VAL A 151 2.22 10.08 -17.22
CA VAL A 151 1.78 11.42 -16.83
C VAL A 151 2.81 12.45 -17.24
N ILE A 152 4.09 12.17 -17.03
CA ILE A 152 5.19 13.05 -17.43
C ILE A 152 5.18 13.27 -18.94
N GLU A 153 5.12 12.19 -19.73
CA GLU A 153 5.11 12.23 -21.20
C GLU A 153 3.88 12.96 -21.78
N SER A 154 2.77 13.02 -21.03
CA SER A 154 1.54 13.72 -21.47
C SER A 154 1.49 15.19 -21.05
N THR A 155 2.38 15.66 -20.17
CA THR A 155 2.34 17.00 -19.57
C THR A 155 3.57 17.85 -19.89
N ILE A 156 4.65 17.28 -20.34
CA ILE A 156 5.89 17.91 -20.75
C ILE A 156 6.23 17.52 -22.20
#